data_cd20c8149ccd46151efe186b2d8f14e4
#
_entry.id   cd20c8149ccd46151efe186b2d8f14e4
#
_cell.length_a   1.000
_cell.length_b   1.000
_cell.length_c   1.000
_cell.angle_alpha   90.00
_cell.angle_beta   90.00
_cell.angle_gamma   90.00
#
_symmetry.space_group_name_H-M   'P 1'
#
loop_
_entity.id
_entity.type
_entity.pdbx_description
1 polymer ?
#
loop_
_entity_poly.entity_id
_entity_poly.type
_entity_poly.pdbx_seq_one_letter_code
_entity_poly.pdbx_strand_id
1 'polypeptide(L)'
;MADLRKDGITARFSAWLSQERIFRWIPFVMVEGMIICVLIIPFILTIYISFLRWRANRPFEQAYLDGFRNYEAVLSDPGFWLSLGRTFYFAGCAIFFELIIGFILAMLVHRIVAGRRIYITIFLIPMMVVPVVAGYNFSMIYLDSGPLNELLSPLTSLLGINPRIRWLSDPFAAQWAIILADIWQWTSLTFLIFLSGFSALPPQLINAARIMGASRAQVFLWVELPLLKPAIVIAIVIRSMEALKMFDPIILLTYGGPGTSTQTIAYYLWEQVWQFNKFAYGAAASILVLILFSVLIFVGIFLLGRQSEAVERGEV
;
A
#
# COMPACT_ATOMS: atom_id res chain seq x y z
N MET A 1 66.38 -13.28 -21.85
CA MET A 1 65.78 -13.50 -20.53
C MET A 1 64.81 -12.36 -20.09
N ALA A 2 64.74 -11.24 -20.76
CA ALA A 2 63.84 -10.14 -20.41
C ALA A 2 62.44 -10.21 -21.05
N ASP A 3 62.26 -11.01 -22.11
CA ASP A 3 60.99 -11.12 -22.85
C ASP A 3 59.98 -12.06 -22.22
N LEU A 4 60.45 -13.11 -21.52
CA LEU A 4 59.58 -14.08 -20.84
C LEU A 4 58.87 -13.50 -19.58
N ARG A 5 59.30 -12.33 -19.09
CA ARG A 5 58.68 -11.68 -17.90
C ARG A 5 57.53 -10.74 -18.26
N LYS A 6 57.51 -10.22 -19.48
CA LYS A 6 56.44 -9.34 -19.97
C LYS A 6 55.16 -10.13 -20.29
N ASP A 7 55.31 -11.33 -20.86
CA ASP A 7 54.16 -12.16 -21.23
C ASP A 7 53.40 -12.69 -20.00
N GLY A 8 54.10 -12.89 -18.87
CA GLY A 8 53.46 -13.32 -17.62
C GLY A 8 52.62 -12.23 -16.92
N ILE A 9 52.96 -10.95 -17.10
CA ILE A 9 52.22 -9.84 -16.49
C ILE A 9 50.98 -9.50 -17.35
N THR A 10 51.13 -9.53 -18.66
CA THR A 10 49.99 -9.32 -19.59
C THR A 10 48.99 -10.46 -19.54
N ALA A 11 49.47 -11.72 -19.43
CA ALA A 11 48.61 -12.88 -19.23
C ALA A 11 47.88 -12.87 -17.86
N ARG A 12 48.55 -12.41 -16.80
CA ARG A 12 47.88 -12.21 -15.48
C ARG A 12 46.91 -11.04 -15.48
N PHE A 13 47.18 -9.99 -16.20
CA PHE A 13 46.26 -8.85 -16.35
C PHE A 13 45.08 -9.19 -17.24
N SER A 14 45.26 -9.97 -18.30
CA SER A 14 44.17 -10.48 -19.14
C SER A 14 43.36 -11.56 -18.43
N ALA A 15 43.97 -12.39 -17.59
CA ALA A 15 43.25 -13.36 -16.74
C ALA A 15 42.51 -12.67 -15.56
N TRP A 16 42.99 -11.53 -15.06
CA TRP A 16 42.28 -10.69 -14.09
C TRP A 16 41.11 -9.92 -14.74
N LEU A 17 41.28 -9.54 -16.00
CA LEU A 17 40.22 -9.01 -16.89
C LEU A 17 39.39 -10.16 -17.50
N SER A 18 39.61 -11.42 -17.11
CA SER A 18 38.83 -12.54 -17.64
C SER A 18 37.33 -12.21 -17.53
N GLN A 19 36.69 -12.14 -18.67
CA GLN A 19 35.35 -11.68 -18.96
C GLN A 19 34.30 -12.17 -17.95
N GLU A 20 34.47 -13.30 -17.30
CA GLU A 20 33.53 -13.88 -16.34
C GLU A 20 33.39 -13.08 -15.03
N ARG A 21 34.47 -12.50 -14.49
CA ARG A 21 34.37 -11.69 -13.27
C ARG A 21 33.77 -10.33 -13.53
N ILE A 22 34.22 -9.63 -14.56
CA ILE A 22 33.66 -8.32 -14.94
C ILE A 22 32.22 -8.49 -15.39
N PHE A 23 31.92 -9.50 -16.21
CA PHE A 23 30.56 -9.80 -16.66
C PHE A 23 29.60 -10.13 -15.51
N ARG A 24 30.08 -10.71 -14.43
CA ARG A 24 29.27 -10.98 -13.22
C ARG A 24 28.91 -9.71 -12.45
N TRP A 25 29.79 -8.69 -12.43
CA TRP A 25 29.56 -7.47 -11.67
C TRP A 25 28.86 -6.37 -12.47
N ILE A 26 28.93 -6.37 -13.80
CA ILE A 26 28.28 -5.38 -14.64
C ILE A 26 26.78 -5.23 -14.34
N PRO A 27 25.96 -6.29 -14.27
CA PRO A 27 24.55 -6.15 -13.95
C PRO A 27 24.32 -5.56 -12.56
N PHE A 28 25.13 -5.95 -11.57
CA PHE A 28 25.07 -5.40 -10.22
C PHE A 28 25.37 -3.91 -10.20
N VAL A 29 26.47 -3.48 -10.81
CA VAL A 29 26.86 -2.06 -10.87
C VAL A 29 25.82 -1.24 -11.63
N MET A 30 25.24 -1.77 -12.71
CA MET A 30 24.17 -1.09 -13.45
C MET A 30 22.90 -0.93 -12.61
N VAL A 31 22.46 -1.99 -11.91
CA VAL A 31 21.28 -1.95 -11.06
C VAL A 31 21.49 -1.02 -9.87
N GLU A 32 22.63 -1.14 -9.18
CA GLU A 32 22.98 -0.25 -8.05
C GLU A 32 23.11 1.20 -8.50
N GLY A 33 23.76 1.45 -9.64
CA GLY A 33 23.85 2.79 -10.23
C GLY A 33 22.50 3.39 -10.56
N MET A 34 21.58 2.57 -11.09
CA MET A 34 20.20 2.98 -11.37
C MET A 34 19.43 3.30 -10.08
N ILE A 35 19.56 2.47 -9.04
CA ILE A 35 18.94 2.69 -7.72
C ILE A 35 19.45 4.00 -7.11
N ILE A 36 20.77 4.24 -7.14
CA ILE A 36 21.36 5.48 -6.63
C ILE A 36 20.80 6.69 -7.39
N CYS A 37 20.82 6.66 -8.72
CA CYS A 37 20.37 7.79 -9.54
C CYS A 37 18.87 8.08 -9.38
N VAL A 38 18.04 7.06 -9.32
CA VAL A 38 16.57 7.22 -9.37
C VAL A 38 15.96 7.38 -7.99
N LEU A 39 16.52 6.74 -6.95
CA LEU A 39 15.96 6.78 -5.60
C LEU A 39 16.76 7.66 -4.64
N ILE A 40 18.07 7.46 -4.56
CA ILE A 40 18.88 8.10 -3.52
C ILE A 40 19.12 9.58 -3.83
N ILE A 41 19.47 9.93 -5.06
CA ILE A 41 19.72 11.33 -5.43
C ILE A 41 18.46 12.20 -5.25
N PRO A 42 17.26 11.85 -5.78
CA PRO A 42 16.06 12.64 -5.55
C PRO A 42 15.66 12.71 -4.07
N PHE A 43 15.90 11.64 -3.31
CA PHE A 43 15.63 11.64 -1.87
C PHE A 43 16.52 12.63 -1.12
N ILE A 44 17.83 12.64 -1.39
CA ILE A 44 18.77 13.61 -0.79
C ILE A 44 18.39 15.04 -1.21
N LEU A 45 18.02 15.25 -2.49
CA LEU A 45 17.56 16.56 -2.96
C LEU A 45 16.28 17.00 -2.24
N THR A 46 15.36 16.09 -1.99
CA THR A 46 14.14 16.40 -1.21
C THR A 46 14.49 16.83 0.21
N ILE A 47 15.42 16.13 0.88
CA ILE A 47 15.92 16.54 2.20
C ILE A 47 16.56 17.93 2.11
N TYR A 48 17.40 18.18 1.13
CA TYR A 48 18.04 19.49 0.96
C TYR A 48 17.01 20.61 0.74
N ILE A 49 16.06 20.41 -0.17
CA ILE A 49 15.01 21.38 -0.50
C ILE A 49 14.11 21.65 0.71
N SER A 50 13.91 20.70 1.61
CA SER A 50 13.07 20.86 2.80
C SER A 50 13.60 21.94 3.78
N PHE A 51 14.89 22.21 3.75
CA PHE A 51 15.55 23.26 4.56
C PHE A 51 15.64 24.61 3.87
N LEU A 52 15.22 24.70 2.59
CA LEU A 52 15.28 25.93 1.82
C LEU A 52 13.99 26.72 1.95
N ARG A 53 14.09 28.04 1.81
CA ARG A 53 12.94 28.89 1.46
C ARG A 53 12.87 29.07 -0.02
N TRP A 54 12.03 28.23 -0.67
CA TRP A 54 11.90 28.22 -2.12
C TRP A 54 10.46 27.86 -2.55
N ARG A 55 10.02 28.52 -3.63
CA ARG A 55 8.78 28.23 -4.34
C ARG A 55 9.08 28.03 -5.82
N ALA A 56 8.42 27.11 -6.50
CA ALA A 56 8.70 26.80 -7.90
C ALA A 56 8.45 27.95 -8.88
N ASN A 57 7.66 28.94 -8.49
CA ASN A 57 7.44 30.16 -9.31
C ASN A 57 8.61 31.17 -9.25
N ARG A 58 9.70 30.84 -8.56
CA ARG A 58 10.93 31.62 -8.49
C ARG A 58 12.12 30.80 -8.94
N PRO A 59 13.14 31.43 -9.60
CA PRO A 59 14.37 30.75 -9.95
C PRO A 59 15.03 30.12 -8.72
N PHE A 60 15.63 28.93 -8.90
CA PHE A 60 16.28 28.20 -7.80
C PHE A 60 17.44 28.99 -7.17
N GLU A 61 18.07 29.86 -7.95
CA GLU A 61 19.16 30.77 -7.49
C GLU A 61 18.71 31.73 -6.37
N GLN A 62 17.40 31.97 -6.24
CA GLN A 62 16.82 32.78 -5.17
C GLN A 62 16.45 31.96 -3.93
N ALA A 63 16.70 30.66 -3.95
CA ALA A 63 16.52 29.82 -2.78
C ALA A 63 17.62 30.09 -1.77
N TYR A 64 17.25 30.17 -0.50
CA TYR A 64 18.21 30.31 0.59
C TYR A 64 17.85 29.39 1.75
N LEU A 65 18.84 29.04 2.56
CA LEU A 65 18.65 28.22 3.75
C LEU A 65 17.80 28.96 4.78
N ASP A 66 16.68 28.34 5.19
CA ASP A 66 15.72 28.86 6.17
C ASP A 66 15.62 27.93 7.43
N GLY A 67 16.48 26.93 7.50
CA GLY A 67 16.54 25.97 8.62
C GLY A 67 15.26 25.13 8.74
N PHE A 68 14.73 25.00 9.94
CA PHE A 68 13.55 24.17 10.24
C PHE A 68 12.21 24.87 10.06
N ARG A 69 12.17 26.06 9.50
CA ARG A 69 10.95 26.89 9.41
C ARG A 69 9.82 26.22 8.60
N ASN A 70 10.17 25.46 7.55
CA ASN A 70 9.16 24.69 6.82
C ASN A 70 8.54 23.60 7.69
N TYR A 71 9.34 22.94 8.55
CA TYR A 71 8.85 21.91 9.45
C TYR A 71 7.91 22.52 10.52
N GLU A 72 8.25 23.68 11.08
CA GLU A 72 7.38 24.41 12.00
C GLU A 72 6.07 24.81 11.32
N ALA A 73 6.13 25.30 10.09
CA ALA A 73 4.95 25.65 9.30
C ALA A 73 4.04 24.44 9.03
N VAL A 74 4.60 23.28 8.72
CA VAL A 74 3.83 22.03 8.51
C VAL A 74 3.17 21.58 9.80
N LEU A 75 3.93 21.54 10.92
CA LEU A 75 3.41 21.07 12.20
C LEU A 75 2.33 21.99 12.76
N SER A 76 2.35 23.27 12.37
CA SER A 76 1.35 24.28 12.76
C SER A 76 0.15 24.34 11.82
N ASP A 77 0.15 23.58 10.72
CA ASP A 77 -0.93 23.62 9.72
C ASP A 77 -2.06 22.65 10.09
N PRO A 78 -3.27 23.15 10.42
CA PRO A 78 -4.43 22.27 10.68
C PRO A 78 -4.80 21.38 9.49
N GLY A 79 -4.58 21.85 8.24
CA GLY A 79 -4.86 21.10 7.03
C GLY A 79 -4.02 19.82 6.92
N PHE A 80 -2.75 19.90 7.32
CA PHE A 80 -1.86 18.74 7.41
C PHE A 80 -2.41 17.67 8.37
N TRP A 81 -2.77 18.05 9.59
CA TRP A 81 -3.28 17.11 10.58
C TRP A 81 -4.64 16.52 10.23
N LEU A 82 -5.54 17.32 9.64
CA LEU A 82 -6.84 16.85 9.17
C LEU A 82 -6.68 15.83 8.04
N SER A 83 -5.79 16.11 7.08
CA SER A 83 -5.52 15.18 5.95
C SER A 83 -4.85 13.90 6.44
N LEU A 84 -3.97 14.00 7.43
CA LEU A 84 -3.35 12.85 8.08
C LEU A 84 -4.41 11.99 8.81
N GLY A 85 -5.28 12.61 9.59
CA GLY A 85 -6.38 11.93 10.29
C GLY A 85 -7.32 11.20 9.33
N ARG A 86 -7.68 11.84 8.21
CA ARG A 86 -8.50 11.21 7.15
C ARG A 86 -7.79 10.03 6.49
N THR A 87 -6.47 10.13 6.29
CA THR A 87 -5.68 9.01 5.75
C THR A 87 -5.77 7.79 6.66
N PHE A 88 -5.63 7.97 7.98
CA PHE A 88 -5.80 6.86 8.91
C PHE A 88 -7.22 6.32 8.96
N TYR A 89 -8.23 7.18 8.84
CA TYR A 89 -9.62 6.77 8.78
C TYR A 89 -9.89 5.91 7.53
N PHE A 90 -9.48 6.38 6.35
CA PHE A 90 -9.69 5.64 5.09
C PHE A 90 -8.90 4.34 5.07
N ALA A 91 -7.61 4.38 5.41
CA ALA A 91 -6.77 3.20 5.48
C ALA A 91 -7.31 2.18 6.50
N GLY A 92 -7.69 2.62 7.69
CA GLY A 92 -8.24 1.75 8.73
C GLY A 92 -9.53 1.07 8.31
N CYS A 93 -10.48 1.82 7.75
CA CYS A 93 -11.73 1.26 7.26
C CYS A 93 -11.49 0.29 6.09
N ALA A 94 -10.70 0.69 5.09
CA ALA A 94 -10.44 -0.14 3.93
C ALA A 94 -9.77 -1.46 4.34
N ILE A 95 -8.66 -1.39 5.10
CA ILE A 95 -7.92 -2.57 5.56
C ILE A 95 -8.82 -3.51 6.37
N PHE A 96 -9.63 -2.97 7.29
CA PHE A 96 -10.52 -3.78 8.11
C PHE A 96 -11.48 -4.63 7.26
N PHE A 97 -12.16 -4.02 6.30
CA PHE A 97 -13.09 -4.76 5.44
C PHE A 97 -12.38 -5.68 4.46
N GLU A 98 -11.26 -5.28 3.89
CA GLU A 98 -10.48 -6.10 2.97
C GLU A 98 -9.93 -7.37 3.63
N LEU A 99 -9.42 -7.25 4.86
CA LEU A 99 -8.93 -8.40 5.60
C LEU A 99 -10.06 -9.39 5.87
N ILE A 100 -11.23 -8.92 6.31
CA ILE A 100 -12.39 -9.77 6.59
C ILE A 100 -12.89 -10.45 5.30
N ILE A 101 -13.13 -9.65 4.26
CA ILE A 101 -13.68 -10.16 3.00
C ILE A 101 -12.67 -11.10 2.34
N GLY A 102 -11.39 -10.69 2.23
CA GLY A 102 -10.32 -11.49 1.65
C GLY A 102 -10.12 -12.81 2.40
N PHE A 103 -10.17 -12.79 3.73
CA PHE A 103 -10.07 -13.99 4.55
C PHE A 103 -11.24 -14.95 4.31
N ILE A 104 -12.48 -14.44 4.32
CA ILE A 104 -13.67 -15.24 4.06
C ILE A 104 -13.61 -15.86 2.65
N LEU A 105 -13.29 -15.06 1.63
CA LEU A 105 -13.15 -15.56 0.26
C LEU A 105 -12.07 -16.63 0.15
N ALA A 106 -10.91 -16.42 0.76
CA ALA A 106 -9.82 -17.40 0.76
C ALA A 106 -10.22 -18.70 1.45
N MET A 107 -10.88 -18.63 2.61
CA MET A 107 -11.39 -19.78 3.33
C MET A 107 -12.41 -20.58 2.51
N LEU A 108 -13.33 -19.89 1.82
CA LEU A 108 -14.33 -20.53 0.97
C LEU A 108 -13.66 -21.22 -0.24
N VAL A 109 -12.79 -20.51 -0.96
CA VAL A 109 -12.10 -21.03 -2.16
C VAL A 109 -11.12 -22.15 -1.81
N HIS A 110 -10.48 -22.10 -0.63
CA HIS A 110 -9.61 -23.18 -0.17
C HIS A 110 -10.35 -24.51 -0.03
N ARG A 111 -11.63 -24.48 0.35
CA ARG A 111 -12.48 -25.68 0.54
C ARG A 111 -13.08 -26.21 -0.78
N ILE A 112 -13.04 -25.44 -1.85
CA ILE A 112 -13.56 -25.85 -3.16
C ILE A 112 -12.53 -26.72 -3.88
N VAL A 113 -12.93 -27.90 -4.34
CA VAL A 113 -12.10 -28.83 -5.11
C VAL A 113 -12.31 -28.61 -6.61
N ALA A 114 -13.57 -28.61 -7.07
CA ALA A 114 -13.92 -28.45 -8.48
C ALA A 114 -14.04 -26.97 -8.87
N GLY A 115 -13.38 -26.57 -9.96
CA GLY A 115 -13.47 -25.20 -10.45
C GLY A 115 -12.68 -24.15 -9.66
N ARG A 116 -11.87 -24.52 -8.67
CA ARG A 116 -11.08 -23.60 -7.81
C ARG A 116 -10.32 -22.54 -8.62
N ARG A 117 -9.75 -22.92 -9.78
CA ARG A 117 -9.00 -21.99 -10.64
C ARG A 117 -9.86 -20.85 -11.17
N ILE A 118 -11.12 -21.12 -11.51
CA ILE A 118 -12.07 -20.11 -12.03
C ILE A 118 -12.33 -19.06 -10.94
N TYR A 119 -12.63 -19.48 -9.70
CA TYR A 119 -12.84 -18.54 -8.58
C TYR A 119 -11.61 -17.70 -8.29
N ILE A 120 -10.43 -18.32 -8.29
CA ILE A 120 -9.16 -17.57 -8.10
C ILE A 120 -9.01 -16.52 -9.19
N THR A 121 -9.22 -16.87 -10.47
CA THR A 121 -9.11 -15.93 -11.58
C THR A 121 -10.09 -14.77 -11.42
N ILE A 122 -11.37 -15.05 -11.12
CA ILE A 122 -12.40 -14.02 -10.96
C ILE A 122 -12.04 -13.05 -9.83
N PHE A 123 -11.61 -13.57 -8.66
CA PHE A 123 -11.29 -12.72 -7.51
C PHE A 123 -9.97 -11.95 -7.67
N LEU A 124 -9.10 -12.31 -8.62
CA LEU A 124 -7.89 -11.57 -8.94
C LEU A 124 -8.10 -10.46 -9.98
N ILE A 125 -9.20 -10.48 -10.75
CA ILE A 125 -9.48 -9.47 -11.78
C ILE A 125 -9.39 -8.04 -11.23
N PRO A 126 -9.99 -7.68 -10.08
CA PRO A 126 -9.97 -6.29 -9.60
C PRO A 126 -8.55 -5.74 -9.42
N MET A 127 -7.62 -6.54 -8.89
CA MET A 127 -6.23 -6.11 -8.68
C MET A 127 -5.47 -5.92 -10.00
N MET A 128 -5.89 -6.60 -11.08
CA MET A 128 -5.27 -6.47 -12.41
C MET A 128 -5.73 -5.20 -13.14
N VAL A 129 -6.80 -4.56 -12.69
CA VAL A 129 -7.29 -3.31 -13.27
C VAL A 129 -6.39 -2.16 -12.81
N VAL A 130 -5.87 -1.40 -13.78
CA VAL A 130 -5.04 -0.22 -13.48
C VAL A 130 -5.86 0.79 -12.67
N PRO A 131 -5.31 1.40 -11.59
CA PRO A 131 -6.07 2.31 -10.69
C PRO A 131 -6.81 3.43 -11.42
N VAL A 132 -6.21 4.00 -12.46
CA VAL A 132 -6.85 5.04 -13.28
C VAL A 132 -8.13 4.54 -13.96
N VAL A 133 -8.10 3.32 -14.52
CA VAL A 133 -9.27 2.71 -15.17
C VAL A 133 -10.34 2.38 -14.13
N ALA A 134 -9.94 1.86 -12.98
CA ALA A 134 -10.85 1.60 -11.86
C ALA A 134 -11.53 2.91 -11.41
N GLY A 135 -10.78 3.99 -11.21
CA GLY A 135 -11.32 5.29 -10.85
C GLY A 135 -12.35 5.83 -11.84
N TYR A 136 -12.07 5.78 -13.14
CA TYR A 136 -13.04 6.19 -14.16
C TYR A 136 -14.30 5.32 -14.17
N ASN A 137 -14.17 4.00 -14.04
CA ASN A 137 -15.32 3.11 -13.97
C ASN A 137 -16.18 3.43 -12.74
N PHE A 138 -15.56 3.60 -11.57
CA PHE A 138 -16.28 3.97 -10.36
C PHE A 138 -16.92 5.36 -10.45
N SER A 139 -16.29 6.33 -11.11
CA SER A 139 -16.92 7.65 -11.33
C SER A 139 -18.22 7.55 -12.11
N MET A 140 -18.30 6.66 -13.10
CA MET A 140 -19.54 6.38 -13.85
C MET A 140 -20.57 5.59 -13.01
N ILE A 141 -20.10 4.63 -12.21
CA ILE A 141 -20.96 3.84 -11.32
C ILE A 141 -21.64 4.71 -10.25
N TYR A 142 -20.92 5.72 -9.77
CA TYR A 142 -21.35 6.63 -8.70
C TYR A 142 -22.13 7.86 -9.18
N LEU A 143 -22.44 7.97 -10.48
CA LEU A 143 -23.31 9.05 -10.97
C LEU A 143 -24.69 9.00 -10.30
N ASP A 144 -25.33 10.14 -10.17
CA ASP A 144 -26.69 10.26 -9.60
C ASP A 144 -27.72 9.37 -10.35
N SER A 145 -27.55 9.23 -11.67
CA SER A 145 -28.29 8.30 -12.54
C SER A 145 -27.49 7.05 -12.89
N GLY A 146 -26.46 6.73 -12.11
CA GLY A 146 -25.58 5.61 -12.38
C GLY A 146 -26.16 4.26 -11.91
N PRO A 147 -25.55 3.16 -12.40
CA PRO A 147 -26.07 1.81 -12.15
C PRO A 147 -26.12 1.44 -10.67
N LEU A 148 -25.29 2.01 -9.81
CA LEU A 148 -25.34 1.73 -8.37
C LEU A 148 -26.63 2.27 -7.74
N ASN A 149 -27.03 3.50 -8.08
CA ASN A 149 -28.26 4.08 -7.59
C ASN A 149 -29.50 3.35 -8.13
N GLU A 150 -29.46 2.89 -9.38
CA GLU A 150 -30.53 2.06 -9.94
C GLU A 150 -30.66 0.72 -9.20
N LEU A 151 -29.55 0.07 -8.91
CA LEU A 151 -29.51 -1.20 -8.16
C LEU A 151 -30.01 -1.03 -6.71
N LEU A 152 -29.69 0.09 -6.06
CA LEU A 152 -30.07 0.38 -4.69
C LEU A 152 -31.47 0.99 -4.56
N SER A 153 -32.05 1.50 -5.64
CA SER A 153 -33.34 2.21 -5.60
C SER A 153 -34.51 1.42 -4.97
N PRO A 154 -34.66 0.09 -5.18
CA PRO A 154 -35.71 -0.67 -4.52
C PRO A 154 -35.52 -0.72 -2.99
N LEU A 155 -34.29 -0.84 -2.53
CA LEU A 155 -33.95 -0.91 -1.11
C LEU A 155 -34.09 0.46 -0.45
N THR A 156 -33.59 1.52 -1.07
CA THR A 156 -33.68 2.89 -0.55
C THR A 156 -35.12 3.39 -0.48
N SER A 157 -35.96 3.03 -1.47
CA SER A 157 -37.40 3.35 -1.46
C SER A 157 -38.14 2.61 -0.33
N LEU A 158 -37.77 1.34 -0.09
CA LEU A 158 -38.34 0.54 1.00
C LEU A 158 -38.03 1.13 2.39
N LEU A 159 -36.82 1.70 2.54
CA LEU A 159 -36.35 2.32 3.78
C LEU A 159 -36.80 3.78 3.94
N GLY A 160 -37.53 4.36 2.97
CA GLY A 160 -37.93 5.76 2.98
C GLY A 160 -36.77 6.75 2.81
N ILE A 161 -35.65 6.30 2.29
CA ILE A 161 -34.47 7.11 2.01
C ILE A 161 -34.57 7.63 0.57
N ASN A 162 -33.96 8.79 0.31
CA ASN A 162 -33.88 9.31 -1.07
C ASN A 162 -33.29 8.25 -2.01
N PRO A 163 -34.00 7.85 -3.08
CA PRO A 163 -33.55 6.79 -3.99
C PRO A 163 -32.26 7.13 -4.74
N ARG A 164 -31.85 8.39 -4.76
CA ARG A 164 -30.63 8.87 -5.42
C ARG A 164 -29.63 9.39 -4.38
N ILE A 165 -28.66 8.55 -4.04
CA ILE A 165 -27.53 8.91 -3.19
C ILE A 165 -26.56 9.71 -4.05
N ARG A 166 -26.14 10.88 -3.56
CA ARG A 166 -25.12 11.72 -4.22
C ARG A 166 -23.73 11.28 -3.78
N TRP A 167 -23.27 10.16 -4.34
CA TRP A 167 -22.02 9.49 -3.94
C TRP A 167 -20.80 10.37 -3.92
N LEU A 168 -20.65 11.30 -4.87
CA LEU A 168 -19.45 12.12 -5.01
C LEU A 168 -19.65 13.58 -4.54
N SER A 169 -20.87 13.98 -4.24
CA SER A 169 -21.21 15.37 -3.86
C SER A 169 -21.59 15.53 -2.40
N ASP A 170 -21.93 14.43 -1.70
CA ASP A 170 -22.15 14.43 -0.25
C ASP A 170 -20.86 14.03 0.48
N PRO A 171 -20.43 14.77 1.53
CA PRO A 171 -19.17 14.51 2.23
C PRO A 171 -19.05 13.10 2.80
N PHE A 172 -20.11 12.56 3.38
CA PHE A 172 -20.11 11.23 3.98
C PHE A 172 -20.14 10.14 2.90
N ALA A 173 -21.02 10.30 1.90
CA ALA A 173 -21.11 9.35 0.79
C ALA A 173 -19.82 9.29 -0.01
N ALA A 174 -19.14 10.43 -0.25
CA ALA A 174 -17.89 10.49 -0.99
C ALA A 174 -16.75 9.75 -0.28
N GLN A 175 -16.68 9.82 1.04
CA GLN A 175 -15.72 9.04 1.81
C GLN A 175 -15.94 7.53 1.62
N TRP A 176 -17.19 7.08 1.73
CA TRP A 176 -17.52 5.67 1.53
C TRP A 176 -17.38 5.21 0.09
N ALA A 177 -17.65 6.08 -0.89
CA ALA A 177 -17.42 5.78 -2.30
C ALA A 177 -15.94 5.45 -2.57
N ILE A 178 -15.02 6.22 -1.99
CA ILE A 178 -13.58 5.98 -2.10
C ILE A 178 -13.19 4.68 -1.39
N ILE A 179 -13.65 4.48 -0.14
CA ILE A 179 -13.35 3.28 0.64
C ILE A 179 -13.86 2.02 -0.08
N LEU A 180 -15.06 2.05 -0.65
CA LEU A 180 -15.63 0.91 -1.37
C LEU A 180 -14.87 0.60 -2.66
N ALA A 181 -14.42 1.61 -3.39
CA ALA A 181 -13.59 1.42 -4.58
C ALA A 181 -12.25 0.77 -4.22
N ASP A 182 -11.62 1.20 -3.13
CA ASP A 182 -10.37 0.64 -2.62
C ASP A 182 -10.57 -0.80 -2.14
N ILE A 183 -11.62 -1.08 -1.35
CA ILE A 183 -11.98 -2.44 -0.92
C ILE A 183 -12.15 -3.36 -2.12
N TRP A 184 -12.90 -2.94 -3.15
CA TRP A 184 -13.11 -3.75 -4.34
C TRP A 184 -11.79 -4.11 -5.01
N GLN A 185 -10.89 -3.16 -5.17
CA GLN A 185 -9.63 -3.38 -5.86
C GLN A 185 -8.66 -4.24 -5.04
N TRP A 186 -8.50 -3.97 -3.75
CA TRP A 186 -7.43 -4.52 -2.95
C TRP A 186 -7.82 -5.76 -2.11
N THR A 187 -9.10 -6.08 -2.01
CA THR A 187 -9.53 -7.38 -1.44
C THR A 187 -8.92 -8.56 -2.19
N SER A 188 -8.64 -8.41 -3.48
CA SER A 188 -7.95 -9.42 -4.28
C SER A 188 -6.57 -9.78 -3.74
N LEU A 189 -5.80 -8.80 -3.26
CA LEU A 189 -4.47 -9.01 -2.70
C LEU A 189 -4.55 -9.75 -1.37
N THR A 190 -5.42 -9.31 -0.46
CA THR A 190 -5.62 -9.97 0.84
C THR A 190 -6.15 -11.39 0.68
N PHE A 191 -7.07 -11.59 -0.27
CA PHE A 191 -7.53 -12.92 -0.67
C PHE A 191 -6.38 -13.83 -1.12
N LEU A 192 -5.46 -13.34 -1.95
CA LEU A 192 -4.32 -14.14 -2.44
C LEU A 192 -3.36 -14.51 -1.32
N ILE A 193 -3.05 -13.57 -0.42
CA ILE A 193 -2.17 -13.81 0.73
C ILE A 193 -2.79 -14.88 1.63
N PHE A 194 -4.08 -14.74 1.98
CA PHE A 194 -4.75 -15.73 2.83
C PHE A 194 -4.92 -17.08 2.15
N LEU A 195 -5.22 -17.12 0.85
CA LEU A 195 -5.32 -18.37 0.11
C LEU A 195 -3.97 -19.13 0.09
N SER A 196 -2.88 -18.40 -0.04
CA SER A 196 -1.53 -18.97 0.08
C SER A 196 -1.27 -19.51 1.48
N GLY A 197 -1.65 -18.76 2.53
CA GLY A 197 -1.58 -19.19 3.91
C GLY A 197 -2.36 -20.48 4.18
N PHE A 198 -3.64 -20.53 3.75
CA PHE A 198 -4.47 -21.74 3.86
C PHE A 198 -3.85 -22.94 3.11
N SER A 199 -3.23 -22.70 1.97
CA SER A 199 -2.62 -23.77 1.17
C SER A 199 -1.32 -24.29 1.76
N ALA A 200 -0.68 -23.55 2.66
CA ALA A 200 0.53 -23.93 3.37
C ALA A 200 0.26 -24.68 4.69
N LEU A 201 -1.01 -24.76 5.14
CA LEU A 201 -1.34 -25.47 6.38
C LEU A 201 -1.01 -26.96 6.30
N PRO A 202 -0.31 -27.55 7.31
CA PRO A 202 0.00 -28.96 7.34
C PRO A 202 -1.25 -29.83 7.52
N PRO A 203 -1.63 -30.68 6.54
CA PRO A 203 -2.84 -31.50 6.64
C PRO A 203 -2.79 -32.48 7.83
N GLN A 204 -1.58 -32.86 8.26
CA GLN A 204 -1.35 -33.80 9.35
C GLN A 204 -1.90 -33.28 10.67
N LEU A 205 -1.69 -31.98 10.98
CA LEU A 205 -2.18 -31.35 12.22
C LEU A 205 -3.71 -31.26 12.22
N ILE A 206 -4.30 -30.92 11.08
CA ILE A 206 -5.75 -30.85 10.91
C ILE A 206 -6.38 -32.24 11.09
N ASN A 207 -5.79 -33.27 10.49
CA ASN A 207 -6.28 -34.63 10.58
C ASN A 207 -6.10 -35.22 12.00
N ALA A 208 -4.97 -34.96 12.67
CA ALA A 208 -4.75 -35.40 14.05
C ALA A 208 -5.81 -34.80 15.00
N ALA A 209 -6.09 -33.49 14.90
CA ALA A 209 -7.12 -32.86 15.70
C ALA A 209 -8.52 -33.49 15.47
N ARG A 210 -8.86 -33.84 14.22
CA ARG A 210 -10.12 -34.51 13.88
C ARG A 210 -10.20 -35.92 14.44
N ILE A 211 -9.11 -36.68 14.40
CA ILE A 211 -9.04 -38.02 14.98
C ILE A 211 -9.24 -37.95 16.51
N MET A 212 -8.76 -36.91 17.16
CA MET A 212 -8.97 -36.64 18.59
C MET A 212 -10.39 -36.14 18.92
N GLY A 213 -11.30 -36.05 17.94
CA GLY A 213 -12.69 -35.68 18.13
C GLY A 213 -12.98 -34.18 18.10
N ALA A 214 -12.04 -33.35 17.66
CA ALA A 214 -12.26 -31.91 17.54
C ALA A 214 -13.30 -31.58 16.47
N SER A 215 -14.27 -30.72 16.80
CA SER A 215 -15.26 -30.20 15.86
C SER A 215 -14.61 -29.28 14.82
N ARG A 216 -15.29 -29.02 13.69
CA ARG A 216 -14.80 -28.14 12.64
C ARG A 216 -14.45 -26.73 13.15
N ALA A 217 -15.25 -26.18 14.06
CA ALA A 217 -15.00 -24.90 14.68
C ALA A 217 -13.76 -24.90 15.57
N GLN A 218 -13.57 -25.98 16.35
CA GLN A 218 -12.38 -26.16 17.18
C GLN A 218 -11.11 -26.28 16.34
N VAL A 219 -11.14 -27.08 15.28
CA VAL A 219 -10.00 -27.19 14.33
C VAL A 219 -9.67 -25.81 13.74
N PHE A 220 -10.68 -25.06 13.30
CA PHE A 220 -10.47 -23.73 12.76
C PHE A 220 -9.88 -22.76 13.79
N LEU A 221 -10.50 -22.63 14.97
CA LEU A 221 -10.09 -21.63 15.96
C LEU A 221 -8.76 -21.97 16.67
N TRP A 222 -8.51 -23.26 16.92
CA TRP A 222 -7.37 -23.71 17.74
C TRP A 222 -6.19 -24.25 16.92
N VAL A 223 -6.39 -24.60 15.63
CA VAL A 223 -5.32 -25.13 14.78
C VAL A 223 -5.09 -24.24 13.57
N GLU A 224 -6.12 -24.04 12.72
CA GLU A 224 -5.93 -23.30 11.45
C GLU A 224 -5.61 -21.82 11.70
N LEU A 225 -6.42 -21.12 12.51
CA LEU A 225 -6.30 -19.68 12.74
C LEU A 225 -4.95 -19.28 13.40
N PRO A 226 -4.44 -19.99 14.43
CA PRO A 226 -3.11 -19.72 14.94
C PRO A 226 -1.99 -19.92 13.92
N LEU A 227 -2.08 -20.95 13.09
CA LEU A 227 -1.10 -21.22 12.03
C LEU A 227 -1.18 -20.19 10.88
N LEU A 228 -2.30 -19.49 10.73
CA LEU A 228 -2.46 -18.41 9.75
C LEU A 228 -1.97 -17.05 10.26
N LYS A 229 -1.59 -16.89 11.52
CA LYS A 229 -1.10 -15.64 12.08
C LYS A 229 -0.02 -14.96 11.21
N PRO A 230 1.01 -15.68 10.71
CA PRO A 230 2.01 -15.06 9.84
C PRO A 230 1.41 -14.45 8.56
N ALA A 231 0.47 -15.16 7.93
CA ALA A 231 -0.21 -14.65 6.74
C ALA A 231 -1.07 -13.41 7.05
N ILE A 232 -1.72 -13.38 8.22
CA ILE A 232 -2.50 -12.22 8.70
C ILE A 232 -1.56 -11.02 8.92
N VAL A 233 -0.42 -11.22 9.57
CA VAL A 233 0.58 -10.15 9.80
C VAL A 233 1.09 -9.60 8.47
N ILE A 234 1.46 -10.47 7.53
CA ILE A 234 1.93 -10.07 6.20
C ILE A 234 0.86 -9.26 5.47
N ALA A 235 -0.40 -9.70 5.51
CA ALA A 235 -1.51 -8.99 4.87
C ALA A 235 -1.70 -7.59 5.47
N ILE A 236 -1.70 -7.48 6.81
CA ILE A 236 -1.83 -6.18 7.50
C ILE A 236 -0.68 -5.26 7.11
N VAL A 237 0.58 -5.73 7.15
CA VAL A 237 1.76 -4.90 6.86
C VAL A 237 1.72 -4.39 5.42
N ILE A 238 1.53 -5.28 4.44
CA ILE A 238 1.52 -4.91 3.03
C ILE A 238 0.38 -3.92 2.76
N ARG A 239 -0.84 -4.21 3.26
CA ARG A 239 -1.97 -3.30 3.05
C ARG A 239 -1.81 -1.96 3.76
N SER A 240 -1.22 -1.94 4.96
CA SER A 240 -0.94 -0.67 5.64
C SER A 240 0.00 0.22 4.82
N MET A 241 1.05 -0.36 4.23
CA MET A 241 1.99 0.39 3.37
C MET A 241 1.30 0.97 2.14
N GLU A 242 0.35 0.24 1.52
CA GLU A 242 -0.37 0.71 0.32
C GLU A 242 -1.49 1.68 0.67
N ALA A 243 -2.31 1.39 1.67
CA ALA A 243 -3.46 2.21 2.04
C ALA A 243 -3.06 3.60 2.58
N LEU A 244 -1.93 3.71 3.29
CA LEU A 244 -1.41 5.00 3.76
C LEU A 244 -0.97 5.94 2.62
N LYS A 245 -0.72 5.42 1.43
CA LYS A 245 -0.36 6.19 0.22
C LYS A 245 -1.55 6.45 -0.70
N MET A 246 -2.78 6.20 -0.26
CA MET A 246 -3.99 6.33 -1.07
C MET A 246 -4.09 7.72 -1.73
N PHE A 247 -3.99 7.76 -3.05
CA PHE A 247 -3.99 8.97 -3.88
C PHE A 247 -4.93 8.85 -5.08
N ASP A 248 -4.79 7.78 -5.88
CA ASP A 248 -5.47 7.62 -7.16
C ASP A 248 -7.01 7.71 -7.07
N PRO A 249 -7.69 7.00 -6.14
CA PRO A 249 -9.14 7.13 -6.02
C PRO A 249 -9.57 8.53 -5.59
N ILE A 250 -8.74 9.25 -4.80
CA ILE A 250 -9.07 10.62 -4.39
C ILE A 250 -9.06 11.57 -5.59
N ILE A 251 -7.98 11.56 -6.38
CA ILE A 251 -7.85 12.48 -7.52
C ILE A 251 -8.83 12.16 -8.65
N LEU A 252 -9.20 10.89 -8.81
CA LEU A 252 -10.07 10.46 -9.91
C LEU A 252 -11.56 10.59 -9.60
N LEU A 253 -11.97 10.44 -8.34
CA LEU A 253 -13.38 10.46 -7.95
C LEU A 253 -13.82 11.83 -7.44
N THR A 254 -13.02 12.49 -6.62
CA THR A 254 -13.49 13.62 -5.82
C THR A 254 -12.61 14.86 -5.85
N TYR A 255 -11.36 14.75 -6.32
CA TYR A 255 -10.36 15.83 -6.21
C TYR A 255 -10.26 16.39 -4.78
N GLY A 256 -10.30 15.51 -3.77
CA GLY A 256 -10.25 15.88 -2.35
C GLY A 256 -11.56 16.39 -1.76
N GLY A 257 -12.60 16.58 -2.58
CA GLY A 257 -13.90 17.15 -2.23
C GLY A 257 -14.96 16.13 -1.78
N PRO A 258 -16.17 16.59 -1.46
CA PRO A 258 -16.60 18.01 -1.38
C PRO A 258 -15.91 18.75 -0.21
N GLY A 259 -15.57 20.01 -0.46
CA GLY A 259 -14.68 20.76 0.43
C GLY A 259 -13.30 20.12 0.53
N THR A 260 -12.95 19.59 1.68
CA THR A 260 -11.72 18.78 1.91
C THR A 260 -12.02 17.41 2.50
N SER A 261 -13.28 16.94 2.42
CA SER A 261 -13.77 15.76 3.16
C SER A 261 -13.07 14.46 2.80
N THR A 262 -12.52 14.36 1.58
CA THR A 262 -11.82 13.18 1.09
C THR A 262 -10.32 13.41 0.90
N GLN A 263 -9.79 14.57 1.31
CA GLN A 263 -8.39 14.91 1.16
C GLN A 263 -7.51 14.05 2.08
N THR A 264 -6.79 13.10 1.48
CA THR A 264 -5.74 12.31 2.16
C THR A 264 -4.44 13.09 2.24
N ILE A 265 -3.50 12.61 3.06
CA ILE A 265 -2.18 13.25 3.17
C ILE A 265 -1.41 13.22 1.83
N ALA A 266 -1.53 12.16 1.05
CA ALA A 266 -0.90 12.05 -0.26
C ALA A 266 -1.45 13.09 -1.24
N TYR A 267 -2.77 13.29 -1.26
CA TYR A 267 -3.42 14.32 -2.07
C TYR A 267 -3.07 15.72 -1.57
N TYR A 268 -3.07 15.97 -0.24
CA TYR A 268 -2.67 17.23 0.34
C TYR A 268 -1.24 17.64 -0.06
N LEU A 269 -0.27 16.70 0.02
CA LEU A 269 1.11 16.95 -0.38
C LEU A 269 1.20 17.30 -1.86
N TRP A 270 0.50 16.55 -2.71
CA TRP A 270 0.42 16.83 -4.14
C TRP A 270 -0.13 18.24 -4.42
N GLU A 271 -1.21 18.62 -3.75
CA GLU A 271 -1.84 19.93 -3.89
C GLU A 271 -0.90 21.07 -3.46
N GLN A 272 -0.21 20.95 -2.30
CA GLN A 272 0.76 21.95 -1.83
C GLN A 272 1.90 22.15 -2.82
N VAL A 273 2.40 21.05 -3.40
CA VAL A 273 3.54 21.09 -4.34
C VAL A 273 3.10 21.60 -5.71
N TRP A 274 2.10 20.96 -6.32
CA TRP A 274 1.78 21.16 -7.73
C TRP A 274 0.76 22.29 -7.98
N GLN A 275 -0.20 22.50 -7.09
CA GLN A 275 -1.17 23.58 -7.25
C GLN A 275 -0.69 24.87 -6.60
N PHE A 276 -0.11 24.80 -5.40
CA PHE A 276 0.33 25.99 -4.67
C PHE A 276 1.83 26.32 -4.84
N ASN A 277 2.57 25.54 -5.61
CA ASN A 277 4.01 25.75 -5.90
C ASN A 277 4.90 25.85 -4.65
N LYS A 278 4.49 25.23 -3.51
CA LYS A 278 5.20 25.27 -2.24
C LYS A 278 6.16 24.09 -2.11
N PHE A 279 7.18 24.00 -2.98
CA PHE A 279 8.06 22.83 -3.06
C PHE A 279 8.81 22.55 -1.76
N ALA A 280 9.41 23.57 -1.14
CA ALA A 280 10.15 23.40 0.09
C ALA A 280 9.26 22.95 1.27
N TYR A 281 8.06 23.53 1.36
CA TYR A 281 7.04 23.10 2.32
C TYR A 281 6.60 21.64 2.08
N GLY A 282 6.30 21.30 0.82
CA GLY A 282 5.91 19.94 0.45
C GLY A 282 7.01 18.92 0.70
N ALA A 283 8.29 19.29 0.47
CA ALA A 283 9.44 18.46 0.79
C ALA A 283 9.54 18.19 2.30
N ALA A 284 9.42 19.23 3.14
CA ALA A 284 9.44 19.08 4.60
C ALA A 284 8.26 18.21 5.09
N ALA A 285 7.06 18.45 4.57
CA ALA A 285 5.87 17.66 4.90
C ALA A 285 6.03 16.20 4.48
N SER A 286 6.60 15.92 3.30
CA SER A 286 6.86 14.56 2.83
C SER A 286 7.86 13.83 3.71
N ILE A 287 8.91 14.50 4.19
CA ILE A 287 9.89 13.91 5.12
C ILE A 287 9.21 13.56 6.47
N LEU A 288 8.39 14.47 7.01
CA LEU A 288 7.65 14.19 8.26
C LEU A 288 6.70 12.99 8.11
N VAL A 289 5.96 12.91 7.00
CA VAL A 289 5.06 11.79 6.72
C VAL A 289 5.85 10.49 6.54
N LEU A 290 6.97 10.52 5.83
CA LEU A 290 7.85 9.37 5.65
C LEU A 290 8.35 8.84 7.00
N ILE A 291 8.85 9.72 7.87
CA ILE A 291 9.32 9.33 9.21
C ILE A 291 8.17 8.72 10.02
N LEU A 292 7.01 9.41 10.05
CA LEU A 292 5.84 8.94 10.79
C LEU A 292 5.40 7.54 10.34
N PHE A 293 5.22 7.35 9.03
CA PHE A 293 4.76 6.06 8.49
C PHE A 293 5.81 4.96 8.67
N SER A 294 7.10 5.28 8.52
CA SER A 294 8.19 4.32 8.75
C SER A 294 8.21 3.86 10.20
N VAL A 295 8.06 4.76 11.15
CA VAL A 295 8.00 4.44 12.58
C VAL A 295 6.77 3.60 12.90
N LEU A 296 5.60 3.97 12.38
CA LEU A 296 4.35 3.21 12.61
C LEU A 296 4.44 1.80 12.06
N ILE A 297 4.95 1.63 10.84
CA ILE A 297 5.11 0.32 10.20
C ILE A 297 6.14 -0.51 10.97
N PHE A 298 7.28 0.08 11.33
CA PHE A 298 8.31 -0.61 12.12
C PHE A 298 7.77 -1.10 13.47
N VAL A 299 7.07 -0.22 14.20
CA VAL A 299 6.43 -0.59 15.47
C VAL A 299 5.37 -1.69 15.25
N GLY A 300 4.56 -1.56 14.20
CA GLY A 300 3.58 -2.59 13.83
C GLY A 300 4.22 -3.96 13.58
N ILE A 301 5.28 -4.01 12.77
CA ILE A 301 6.03 -5.26 12.50
C ILE A 301 6.63 -5.82 13.79
N PHE A 302 7.24 -4.97 14.61
CA PHE A 302 7.89 -5.39 15.87
C PHE A 302 6.87 -5.98 16.87
N LEU A 303 5.72 -5.34 17.04
CA LEU A 303 4.67 -5.82 17.96
C LEU A 303 4.00 -7.10 17.46
N LEU A 304 3.67 -7.16 16.17
CA LEU A 304 3.02 -8.33 15.58
C LEU A 304 3.99 -9.50 15.41
N GLY A 305 5.26 -9.25 15.09
CA GLY A 305 6.29 -10.28 14.95
C GLY A 305 6.59 -10.99 16.27
N ARG A 306 6.68 -10.27 17.37
CA ARG A 306 6.88 -10.88 18.71
C ARG A 306 5.77 -11.85 19.09
N GLN A 307 4.52 -11.56 18.70
CA GLN A 307 3.41 -12.48 18.97
C GLN A 307 3.48 -13.76 18.14
N SER A 308 4.08 -13.71 16.95
CA SER A 308 4.27 -14.88 16.10
C SER A 308 5.35 -15.82 16.66
N GLU A 309 6.47 -15.27 17.13
CA GLU A 309 7.56 -16.05 17.73
C GLU A 309 7.19 -16.70 19.07
N ALA A 310 6.36 -16.05 19.88
CA ALA A 310 5.89 -16.62 21.15
C ALA A 310 5.02 -17.87 20.94
N VAL A 311 4.23 -17.89 19.85
CA VAL A 311 3.42 -19.06 19.46
C VAL A 311 4.29 -20.21 18.96
N GLU A 312 5.36 -19.91 18.19
CA GLU A 312 6.31 -20.95 17.73
C GLU A 312 7.11 -21.57 18.88
N ARG A 313 7.35 -20.81 19.97
CA ARG A 313 8.04 -21.32 21.18
C ARG A 313 7.12 -22.05 22.16
N GLY A 314 5.81 -22.09 21.91
CA GLY A 314 4.85 -22.74 22.80
C GLY A 314 4.66 -22.04 24.16
N GLU A 315 4.95 -20.74 24.23
CA GLU A 315 4.85 -19.94 25.46
C GLU A 315 3.45 -19.32 25.68
N VAL A 316 2.49 -19.61 24.76
CA VAL A 316 1.08 -19.17 24.85
C VAL A 316 0.14 -20.29 24.47
#